data_d361bff9fc70486408af7c9447570011
#
_entry.id   d361bff9fc70486408af7c9447570011
#
_cell.length_a   1.000
_cell.length_b   1.000
_cell.length_c   1.000
_cell.angle_alpha   90.00
_cell.angle_beta   90.00
_cell.angle_gamma   90.00
#
_symmetry.space_group_name_H-M   'P 1'
#
loop_
_entity.id
_entity.type
_entity.pdbx_description
1 polymer ?
#
loop_
_entity_poly.entity_id
_entity_poly.type
_entity_poly.pdbx_seq_one_letter_code
_entity_poly.pdbx_strand_id
1 'polypeptide(L)'
;MENALIGSYDVINDRPNYFFKYTDNQYTVESKLGTMFNLSYIPNSRTKILFHNILNIDGTNRLTNRTGYQFNSGFYQEQQEYLYNSRLTYSGQVNGNHKLDENNNLDWTVGYSLSKMNQPDRRDISRDRSITDTAVPLTVDFNDTKRLFLKLNENVFSGTTNYQFKIGHWTNFTPTIKVGLYGEYKDRDYNARSFYYILNSAANQSLNYLSNEEVFSSTNLGINGVYVYEDTRNTDSYKANNRLAAGYAAISIPLRKFNIYGGVRFENNNMAITKYVSLDPTNFTTKKTSYNQSDIFPSVNGSYSISNKQLVRLAYGASVNRPEFRELSTSTYYDFDIFSFVVGNTNLKTAYVQNIDLRYEIYPKPGEMISFAIFYKNFKDPIESTYYENSGGYTFSFTNAKSANNLGAEIDMKKGLETLGMKHFSLSFNAAYIYSRVKFDQSNTLEHDRPMQGQSPYLINTGLFYQNNKNTLTCGLLYNVIGERVVGVGRVLANNPSISVPDIYELPRNLVDFTLNVKINHFLNISGAVKNILNDDVVLQQTAKFNDSNGVSQVRNQTKQKYNPGRNYSLSLSFKF
;
A
#
# COMPACT_ATOMS: atom_id res chain seq x y z
N MET A 1 -13.11 17.74 5.93
CA MET A 1 -11.96 17.03 6.49
C MET A 1 -11.01 18.05 7.11
N GLU A 2 -10.67 17.89 8.38
CA GLU A 2 -9.60 18.69 8.99
C GLU A 2 -8.25 18.12 8.60
N ASN A 3 -7.27 18.99 8.33
CA ASN A 3 -5.92 18.60 7.92
C ASN A 3 -4.91 19.62 8.50
N ALA A 4 -4.12 19.22 9.48
CA ALA A 4 -3.13 20.06 10.13
C ALA A 4 -1.81 19.30 10.28
N LEU A 5 -0.70 19.99 10.33
CA LEU A 5 0.62 19.40 10.59
C LEU A 5 1.35 20.23 11.64
N ILE A 6 1.77 19.55 12.71
CA ILE A 6 2.61 20.16 13.74
C ILE A 6 4.06 20.07 13.31
N GLY A 7 4.74 21.20 13.28
CA GLY A 7 6.17 21.30 13.01
C GLY A 7 7.01 21.14 14.28
N SER A 8 6.51 21.60 15.42
CA SER A 8 7.15 21.46 16.72
C SER A 8 6.14 21.74 17.84
N TYR A 9 6.56 21.57 19.09
CA TYR A 9 5.73 21.86 20.24
C TYR A 9 6.42 22.90 21.15
N ASP A 10 5.74 24.04 21.39
CA ASP A 10 6.20 25.07 22.34
C ASP A 10 5.88 24.60 23.76
N VAL A 11 6.89 24.04 24.43
CA VAL A 11 6.77 23.49 25.80
C VAL A 11 6.49 24.56 26.83
N ILE A 12 6.97 25.80 26.62
CA ILE A 12 6.85 26.91 27.56
C ILE A 12 5.39 27.40 27.61
N ASN A 13 4.78 27.55 26.44
CA ASN A 13 3.42 28.06 26.32
C ASN A 13 2.38 26.94 26.17
N ASP A 14 2.78 25.67 26.28
CA ASP A 14 1.94 24.45 26.14
C ASP A 14 1.04 24.49 24.91
N ARG A 15 1.64 24.76 23.74
CA ARG A 15 0.91 24.87 22.47
C ARG A 15 1.67 24.28 21.28
N PRO A 16 0.96 23.71 20.29
CA PRO A 16 1.58 23.25 19.06
C PRO A 16 1.97 24.43 18.15
N ASN A 17 3.13 24.34 17.51
CA ASN A 17 3.53 25.18 16.41
C ASN A 17 3.17 24.48 15.09
N TYR A 18 2.09 24.92 14.47
CA TYR A 18 1.62 24.33 13.22
C TYR A 18 2.45 24.83 12.04
N PHE A 19 2.76 23.94 11.11
CA PHE A 19 3.17 24.32 9.76
C PHE A 19 1.98 24.83 8.97
N PHE A 20 0.89 24.05 9.00
CA PHE A 20 -0.37 24.45 8.38
C PHE A 20 -1.56 23.91 9.16
N LYS A 21 -2.70 24.56 8.93
CA LYS A 21 -4.00 24.10 9.42
C LYS A 21 -5.07 24.42 8.38
N TYR A 22 -5.58 23.39 7.71
CA TYR A 22 -6.53 23.50 6.62
C TYR A 22 -7.85 22.79 6.91
N THR A 23 -8.87 23.22 6.20
CA THR A 23 -10.13 22.48 6.02
C THR A 23 -10.23 22.08 4.54
N ASP A 24 -10.38 20.80 4.28
CA ASP A 24 -10.52 20.23 2.95
C ASP A 24 -11.96 19.76 2.72
N ASN A 25 -12.58 20.21 1.64
CA ASN A 25 -13.83 19.68 1.12
C ASN A 25 -13.52 18.89 -0.15
N GLN A 26 -13.67 17.57 -0.10
CA GLN A 26 -13.31 16.68 -1.19
C GLN A 26 -14.56 16.01 -1.78
N TYR A 27 -14.67 16.07 -3.10
CA TYR A 27 -15.73 15.44 -3.89
C TYR A 27 -15.09 14.46 -4.85
N THR A 28 -15.48 13.18 -4.77
CA THR A 28 -14.88 12.13 -5.56
C THR A 28 -15.95 11.31 -6.28
N VAL A 29 -15.73 11.12 -7.58
CA VAL A 29 -16.53 10.19 -8.39
C VAL A 29 -15.60 9.12 -8.93
N GLU A 30 -15.92 7.86 -8.65
CA GLU A 30 -15.18 6.71 -9.13
C GLU A 30 -16.00 5.89 -10.12
N SER A 31 -15.38 5.48 -11.22
CA SER A 31 -15.94 4.56 -12.19
C SER A 31 -15.02 3.36 -12.35
N LYS A 32 -15.56 2.15 -12.21
CA LYS A 32 -14.78 0.90 -12.25
C LYS A 32 -15.41 -0.08 -13.24
N LEU A 33 -14.57 -0.65 -14.10
CA LEU A 33 -14.93 -1.75 -15.00
C LEU A 33 -13.97 -2.91 -14.77
N GLY A 34 -14.51 -4.06 -14.42
CA GLY A 34 -13.77 -5.31 -14.28
C GLY A 34 -14.34 -6.37 -15.23
N THR A 35 -13.47 -6.99 -16.01
CA THR A 35 -13.85 -8.09 -16.91
C THR A 35 -12.88 -9.25 -16.70
N MET A 36 -13.44 -10.46 -16.60
CA MET A 36 -12.66 -11.69 -16.49
C MET A 36 -13.13 -12.68 -17.54
N PHE A 37 -12.16 -13.29 -18.23
CA PHE A 37 -12.41 -14.35 -19.20
C PHE A 37 -11.45 -15.51 -18.96
N ASN A 38 -12.00 -16.68 -18.68
CA ASN A 38 -11.22 -17.90 -18.43
C ASN A 38 -11.69 -19.01 -19.37
N LEU A 39 -10.73 -19.74 -19.94
CA LEU A 39 -10.97 -20.90 -20.77
C LEU A 39 -10.18 -22.09 -20.23
N SER A 40 -10.81 -23.26 -20.16
CA SER A 40 -10.18 -24.52 -19.80
C SER A 40 -10.28 -25.48 -20.95
N TYR A 41 -9.13 -26.00 -21.39
CA TYR A 41 -9.04 -27.03 -22.41
C TYR A 41 -8.41 -28.29 -21.83
N ILE A 42 -9.17 -29.38 -21.82
CA ILE A 42 -8.77 -30.69 -21.24
C ILE A 42 -8.90 -31.74 -22.33
N PRO A 43 -7.87 -31.89 -23.22
CA PRO A 43 -7.93 -32.83 -24.33
C PRO A 43 -7.96 -34.30 -23.87
N ASN A 44 -7.42 -34.59 -22.71
CA ASN A 44 -7.41 -35.92 -22.10
C ASN A 44 -7.22 -35.82 -20.59
N SER A 45 -7.29 -36.97 -19.86
CA SER A 45 -7.15 -37.03 -18.40
C SER A 45 -5.77 -36.61 -17.86
N ARG A 46 -4.76 -36.49 -18.73
CA ARG A 46 -3.38 -36.17 -18.36
C ARG A 46 -2.98 -34.73 -18.64
N THR A 47 -3.72 -34.04 -19.51
CA THR A 47 -3.36 -32.69 -19.97
C THR A 47 -4.47 -31.70 -19.66
N LYS A 48 -4.12 -30.61 -18.99
CA LYS A 48 -5.02 -29.49 -18.72
C LYS A 48 -4.31 -28.18 -19.10
N ILE A 49 -4.94 -27.39 -19.96
CA ILE A 49 -4.47 -26.07 -20.36
C ILE A 49 -5.53 -25.08 -19.90
N LEU A 50 -5.09 -24.04 -19.18
CA LEU A 50 -5.94 -22.97 -18.66
C LEU A 50 -5.48 -21.64 -19.24
N PHE A 51 -6.43 -20.86 -19.72
CA PHE A 51 -6.20 -19.50 -20.15
C PHE A 51 -7.01 -18.58 -19.23
N HIS A 52 -6.31 -17.73 -18.49
CA HIS A 52 -6.89 -16.79 -17.52
C HIS A 52 -6.61 -15.36 -17.97
N ASN A 53 -7.65 -14.53 -17.96
CA ASN A 53 -7.52 -13.12 -18.31
C ASN A 53 -8.37 -12.29 -17.36
N ILE A 54 -7.79 -11.17 -16.92
CA ILE A 54 -8.48 -10.15 -16.17
C ILE A 54 -8.10 -8.77 -16.73
N LEU A 55 -9.10 -7.93 -16.90
CA LEU A 55 -8.96 -6.53 -17.26
C LEU A 55 -9.71 -5.69 -16.23
N ASN A 56 -9.01 -4.74 -15.62
CA ASN A 56 -9.59 -3.74 -14.74
C ASN A 56 -9.28 -2.34 -15.27
N ILE A 57 -10.29 -1.49 -15.26
CA ILE A 57 -10.18 -0.07 -15.59
C ILE A 57 -10.80 0.71 -14.45
N ASP A 58 -10.02 1.60 -13.84
CA ASP A 58 -10.46 2.54 -12.81
C ASP A 58 -10.35 3.97 -13.36
N GLY A 59 -11.39 4.78 -13.13
CA GLY A 59 -11.36 6.22 -13.35
C GLY A 59 -11.77 6.94 -12.07
N THR A 60 -10.94 7.86 -11.59
CA THR A 60 -11.23 8.71 -10.43
C THR A 60 -11.25 10.15 -10.87
N ASN A 61 -12.35 10.85 -10.62
CA ASN A 61 -12.47 12.30 -10.77
C ASN A 61 -12.65 12.90 -9.38
N ARG A 62 -11.74 13.79 -8.99
CA ARG A 62 -11.69 14.38 -7.65
C ARG A 62 -11.55 15.90 -7.74
N LEU A 63 -12.39 16.60 -6.98
CA LEU A 63 -12.25 18.02 -6.68
C LEU A 63 -11.95 18.14 -5.19
N THR A 64 -10.88 18.86 -4.84
CA THR A 64 -10.57 19.21 -3.45
C THR A 64 -10.52 20.73 -3.32
N ASN A 65 -11.38 21.30 -2.48
CA ASN A 65 -11.32 22.70 -2.08
C ASN A 65 -10.69 22.74 -0.68
N ARG A 66 -9.54 23.38 -0.57
CA ARG A 66 -8.76 23.56 0.65
C ARG A 66 -8.74 25.00 1.07
N THR A 67 -9.01 25.27 2.34
CA THR A 67 -8.94 26.63 2.92
C THR A 67 -8.24 26.60 4.27
N GLY A 68 -7.44 27.60 4.60
CA GLY A 68 -6.79 27.70 5.90
C GLY A 68 -5.47 28.43 5.90
N TYR A 69 -4.62 28.10 6.87
CA TYR A 69 -3.40 28.83 7.19
C TYR A 69 -2.16 27.99 6.95
N GLN A 70 -1.18 28.58 6.29
CA GLN A 70 0.18 28.08 6.17
C GLN A 70 1.08 28.96 7.05
N PHE A 71 1.32 28.53 8.28
CA PHE A 71 1.98 29.37 9.27
C PHE A 71 3.48 29.58 9.02
N ASN A 72 4.16 28.57 8.46
CA ASN A 72 5.59 28.65 8.14
C ASN A 72 5.90 29.70 7.05
N SER A 73 4.98 29.96 6.14
CA SER A 73 5.11 31.00 5.11
C SER A 73 4.31 32.27 5.42
N GLY A 74 3.47 32.27 6.46
CA GLY A 74 2.70 33.43 6.87
C GLY A 74 1.51 33.77 5.97
N PHE A 75 0.88 32.77 5.32
CA PHE A 75 -0.24 32.98 4.41
C PHE A 75 -1.53 32.30 4.87
N TYR A 76 -2.65 32.95 4.63
CA TYR A 76 -3.94 32.33 4.50
C TYR A 76 -4.13 31.94 3.04
N GLN A 77 -4.55 30.70 2.79
CA GLN A 77 -4.63 30.13 1.45
C GLN A 77 -6.00 29.52 1.14
N GLU A 78 -6.41 29.66 -0.11
CA GLU A 78 -7.49 28.92 -0.75
C GLU A 78 -6.92 28.18 -1.95
N GLN A 79 -7.05 26.85 -1.94
CA GLN A 79 -6.51 25.98 -2.99
C GLN A 79 -7.62 25.12 -3.58
N GLN A 80 -7.58 24.92 -4.90
CA GLN A 80 -8.46 24.00 -5.62
C GLN A 80 -7.60 23.00 -6.40
N GLU A 81 -7.81 21.71 -6.14
CA GLU A 81 -7.23 20.64 -6.94
C GLU A 81 -8.33 19.99 -7.79
N TYR A 82 -8.13 19.96 -9.11
CA TYR A 82 -8.92 19.16 -10.05
C TYR A 82 -8.06 18.00 -10.53
N LEU A 83 -8.42 16.79 -10.14
CA LEU A 83 -7.68 15.57 -10.46
C LEU A 83 -8.57 14.60 -11.22
N TYR A 84 -8.18 14.24 -12.43
CA TYR A 84 -8.66 13.03 -13.09
C TYR A 84 -7.51 12.04 -13.21
N ASN A 85 -7.73 10.80 -12.80
CA ASN A 85 -6.74 9.74 -12.88
C ASN A 85 -7.40 8.46 -13.40
N SER A 86 -6.89 7.91 -14.49
CA SER A 86 -7.34 6.61 -14.99
C SER A 86 -6.23 5.58 -14.88
N ARG A 87 -6.59 4.37 -14.48
CA ARG A 87 -5.71 3.22 -14.39
C ARG A 87 -6.29 2.06 -15.17
N LEU A 88 -5.47 1.41 -15.97
CA LEU A 88 -5.79 0.18 -16.65
C LEU A 88 -4.80 -0.89 -16.22
N THR A 89 -5.30 -2.04 -15.81
CA THR A 89 -4.50 -3.22 -15.51
C THR A 89 -5.06 -4.40 -16.27
N TYR A 90 -4.23 -5.00 -17.11
CA TYR A 90 -4.51 -6.26 -17.78
C TYR A 90 -3.53 -7.32 -17.28
N SER A 91 -4.01 -8.52 -17.02
CA SER A 91 -3.19 -9.69 -16.75
C SER A 91 -3.76 -10.89 -17.47
N GLY A 92 -2.96 -11.48 -18.36
CA GLY A 92 -3.27 -12.69 -19.09
C GLY A 92 -2.21 -13.76 -18.83
N GLN A 93 -2.64 -15.00 -18.63
CA GLN A 93 -1.71 -16.12 -18.48
C GLN A 93 -2.26 -17.40 -19.09
N VAL A 94 -1.34 -18.22 -19.60
CA VAL A 94 -1.60 -19.59 -20.03
C VAL A 94 -0.85 -20.53 -19.12
N ASN A 95 -1.57 -21.48 -18.55
CA ASN A 95 -1.01 -22.50 -17.66
C ASN A 95 -1.20 -23.87 -18.31
N GLY A 96 -0.16 -24.67 -18.39
CA GLY A 96 -0.20 -26.05 -18.81
C GLY A 96 0.15 -26.98 -17.65
N ASN A 97 -0.64 -28.02 -17.44
CA ASN A 97 -0.32 -29.11 -16.52
C ASN A 97 -0.41 -30.44 -17.25
N HIS A 98 0.68 -31.22 -17.20
CA HIS A 98 0.84 -32.46 -17.92
C HIS A 98 1.30 -33.57 -16.98
N LYS A 99 0.41 -34.49 -16.68
CA LYS A 99 0.76 -35.76 -16.02
C LYS A 99 1.43 -36.67 -17.05
N LEU A 100 2.75 -36.72 -17.05
CA LEU A 100 3.50 -37.55 -17.98
C LEU A 100 3.24 -39.04 -17.67
N ASP A 101 3.25 -39.38 -16.40
CA ASP A 101 2.83 -40.68 -15.86
C ASP A 101 2.35 -40.52 -14.38
N GLU A 102 2.23 -41.63 -13.61
CA GLU A 102 1.78 -41.59 -12.21
C GLU A 102 2.77 -40.95 -11.25
N ASN A 103 4.04 -40.86 -11.67
CA ASN A 103 5.13 -40.35 -10.84
C ASN A 103 5.64 -38.99 -11.30
N ASN A 104 5.34 -38.60 -12.54
CA ASN A 104 5.95 -37.46 -13.20
C ASN A 104 4.89 -36.44 -13.64
N ASN A 105 5.06 -35.21 -13.19
CA ASN A 105 4.19 -34.09 -13.58
C ASN A 105 5.04 -32.90 -14.03
N LEU A 106 4.65 -32.31 -15.16
CA LEU A 106 5.21 -31.06 -15.69
C LEU A 106 4.14 -30.00 -15.64
N ASP A 107 4.42 -28.87 -15.01
CA ASP A 107 3.59 -27.68 -15.08
C ASP A 107 4.39 -26.48 -15.58
N TRP A 108 3.76 -25.63 -16.37
CA TRP A 108 4.34 -24.41 -16.87
C TRP A 108 3.31 -23.29 -16.92
N THR A 109 3.78 -22.05 -16.82
CA THR A 109 2.96 -20.85 -16.96
C THR A 109 3.71 -19.82 -17.77
N VAL A 110 3.03 -19.18 -18.72
CA VAL A 110 3.49 -17.97 -19.41
C VAL A 110 2.49 -16.87 -19.12
N GLY A 111 2.98 -15.72 -18.69
CA GLY A 111 2.17 -14.57 -18.30
C GLY A 111 2.61 -13.28 -18.97
N TYR A 112 1.63 -12.43 -19.25
CA TYR A 112 1.82 -11.05 -19.66
C TYR A 112 0.90 -10.15 -18.84
N SER A 113 1.45 -9.05 -18.30
CA SER A 113 0.67 -8.02 -17.63
C SER A 113 1.03 -6.64 -18.16
N LEU A 114 0.01 -5.80 -18.28
CA LEU A 114 0.11 -4.40 -18.70
C LEU A 114 -0.54 -3.53 -17.63
N SER A 115 0.19 -2.53 -17.14
CA SER A 115 -0.34 -1.51 -16.25
C SER A 115 -0.14 -0.13 -16.88
N LYS A 116 -1.21 0.64 -16.96
CA LYS A 116 -1.16 2.03 -17.45
C LYS A 116 -1.80 2.94 -16.41
N MET A 117 -1.18 4.08 -16.17
CA MET A 117 -1.77 5.19 -15.45
C MET A 117 -1.72 6.42 -16.36
N ASN A 118 -2.82 7.14 -16.43
CA ASN A 118 -2.91 8.40 -17.14
C ASN A 118 -3.62 9.42 -16.25
N GLN A 119 -2.90 10.46 -15.89
CA GLN A 119 -3.41 11.64 -15.20
C GLN A 119 -3.28 12.82 -16.16
N PRO A 120 -4.26 13.01 -17.04
CA PRO A 120 -4.28 14.12 -17.94
C PRO A 120 -4.74 15.36 -17.19
N ASP A 121 -3.89 16.39 -17.13
CA ASP A 121 -4.32 17.72 -16.71
C ASP A 121 -4.83 17.82 -15.26
N ARG A 122 -4.04 17.34 -14.28
CA ARG A 122 -4.27 17.77 -12.90
C ARG A 122 -4.04 19.27 -12.83
N ARG A 123 -4.99 20.00 -12.23
CA ARG A 123 -4.92 21.47 -12.07
C ARG A 123 -4.92 21.80 -10.59
N ASP A 124 -3.89 22.50 -10.17
CA ASP A 124 -3.79 23.08 -8.84
C ASP A 124 -3.90 24.61 -9.01
N ILE A 125 -4.90 25.23 -8.39
CA ILE A 125 -5.09 26.69 -8.37
C ILE A 125 -4.95 27.13 -6.94
N SER A 126 -4.03 28.04 -6.67
CA SER A 126 -3.76 28.60 -5.34
C SER A 126 -4.00 30.09 -5.31
N ARG A 127 -4.62 30.53 -4.23
CA ARG A 127 -4.79 31.94 -3.89
C ARG A 127 -4.34 32.15 -2.46
N ASP A 128 -3.68 33.28 -2.21
CA ASP A 128 -3.20 33.58 -0.88
C ASP A 128 -3.31 35.07 -0.53
N ARG A 129 -3.13 35.34 0.74
CA ARG A 129 -2.89 36.66 1.34
C ARG A 129 -2.08 36.51 2.62
N SER A 130 -1.38 37.56 3.03
CA SER A 130 -0.67 37.57 4.31
C SER A 130 -1.66 37.38 5.49
N ILE A 131 -1.26 36.59 6.50
CA ILE A 131 -2.04 36.44 7.74
C ILE A 131 -2.09 37.74 8.54
N THR A 132 -1.10 38.61 8.40
CA THR A 132 -1.00 39.89 9.12
C THR A 132 -1.82 41.01 8.50
N ASP A 133 -2.23 40.86 7.25
CA ASP A 133 -3.05 41.86 6.54
C ASP A 133 -4.31 41.22 5.95
N THR A 134 -5.34 41.13 6.79
CA THR A 134 -6.62 40.53 6.42
C THR A 134 -7.51 41.44 5.59
N ALA A 135 -7.15 42.72 5.43
CA ALA A 135 -7.89 43.69 4.61
C ALA A 135 -7.59 43.55 3.12
N VAL A 136 -6.44 42.95 2.77
CA VAL A 136 -6.07 42.68 1.38
C VAL A 136 -6.86 41.50 0.85
N PRO A 137 -7.49 41.59 -0.33
CA PRO A 137 -8.15 40.47 -0.99
C PRO A 137 -7.17 39.36 -1.33
N LEU A 138 -7.69 38.14 -1.47
CA LEU A 138 -6.90 37.00 -1.97
C LEU A 138 -6.44 37.23 -3.40
N THR A 139 -5.17 36.94 -3.67
CA THR A 139 -4.57 37.02 -5.00
C THR A 139 -4.18 35.63 -5.50
N VAL A 140 -4.17 35.43 -6.83
CA VAL A 140 -3.67 34.18 -7.40
C VAL A 140 -2.18 34.03 -7.12
N ASP A 141 -1.80 32.95 -6.47
CA ASP A 141 -0.40 32.55 -6.37
C ASP A 141 0.02 31.76 -7.62
N PHE A 142 0.67 32.45 -8.55
CA PHE A 142 1.14 31.85 -9.80
C PHE A 142 2.31 30.86 -9.60
N ASN A 143 3.00 30.86 -8.46
CA ASN A 143 4.06 29.90 -8.18
C ASN A 143 3.47 28.51 -7.85
N ASP A 144 2.31 28.48 -7.18
CA ASP A 144 1.62 27.24 -6.82
C ASP A 144 0.44 26.89 -7.74
N THR A 145 0.13 27.76 -8.72
CA THR A 145 -0.91 27.52 -9.72
C THR A 145 -0.31 26.86 -10.97
N LYS A 146 -0.68 25.56 -11.17
CA LYS A 146 -0.03 24.72 -12.17
C LYS A 146 -0.94 23.66 -12.76
N ARG A 147 -0.47 23.08 -13.87
CA ARG A 147 -1.07 21.91 -14.53
C ARG A 147 -0.03 20.80 -14.61
N LEU A 148 -0.41 19.59 -14.25
CA LEU A 148 0.48 18.42 -14.23
C LEU A 148 -0.13 17.29 -15.07
N PHE A 149 0.69 16.74 -15.97
CA PHE A 149 0.35 15.61 -16.82
C PHE A 149 1.28 14.45 -16.49
N LEU A 150 0.72 13.31 -16.05
CA LEU A 150 1.49 12.13 -15.71
C LEU A 150 1.04 10.94 -16.56
N LYS A 151 2.00 10.18 -17.06
CA LYS A 151 1.76 8.90 -17.75
C LYS A 151 2.72 7.85 -17.24
N LEU A 152 2.20 6.67 -16.94
CA LEU A 152 2.97 5.49 -16.63
C LEU A 152 2.51 4.35 -17.53
N ASN A 153 3.48 3.67 -18.16
CA ASN A 153 3.26 2.41 -18.87
C ASN A 153 4.23 1.38 -18.30
N GLU A 154 3.71 0.23 -17.92
CA GLU A 154 4.52 -0.89 -17.42
C GLU A 154 4.07 -2.18 -18.09
N ASN A 155 5.03 -2.94 -18.60
CA ASN A 155 4.82 -4.28 -19.13
C ASN A 155 5.60 -5.29 -18.30
N VAL A 156 5.00 -6.44 -18.05
CA VAL A 156 5.64 -7.56 -17.37
C VAL A 156 5.43 -8.84 -18.17
N PHE A 157 6.51 -9.48 -18.55
CA PHE A 157 6.53 -10.82 -19.15
C PHE A 157 7.10 -11.79 -18.14
N SER A 158 6.43 -12.91 -17.90
CA SER A 158 6.89 -13.92 -16.97
C SER A 158 6.72 -15.33 -17.51
N GLY A 159 7.61 -16.21 -17.09
CA GLY A 159 7.57 -17.62 -17.45
C GLY A 159 8.03 -18.48 -16.28
N THR A 160 7.34 -19.57 -16.03
CA THR A 160 7.78 -20.59 -15.07
C THR A 160 7.58 -21.98 -15.64
N THR A 161 8.48 -22.88 -15.30
CA THR A 161 8.31 -24.31 -15.56
C THR A 161 8.73 -25.09 -14.32
N ASN A 162 7.96 -26.11 -13.97
CA ASN A 162 8.20 -26.95 -12.82
C ASN A 162 8.06 -28.41 -13.22
N TYR A 163 9.00 -29.20 -12.80
CA TYR A 163 8.97 -30.64 -12.97
C TYR A 163 8.97 -31.30 -11.60
N GLN A 164 8.00 -32.14 -11.38
CA GLN A 164 7.81 -32.88 -10.13
C GLN A 164 7.89 -34.38 -10.41
N PHE A 165 8.69 -35.09 -9.64
CA PHE A 165 8.80 -36.54 -9.78
C PHE A 165 8.93 -37.22 -8.42
N LYS A 166 8.37 -38.43 -8.33
CA LYS A 166 8.43 -39.29 -7.15
C LYS A 166 9.66 -40.18 -7.26
N ILE A 167 10.40 -40.32 -6.16
CA ILE A 167 11.60 -41.16 -6.10
C ILE A 167 11.25 -42.48 -5.41
N GLY A 168 11.34 -43.58 -6.16
CA GLY A 168 11.24 -44.94 -5.63
C GLY A 168 9.94 -45.24 -4.86
N HIS A 169 9.71 -46.49 -4.59
CA HIS A 169 8.68 -46.95 -3.67
C HIS A 169 9.39 -47.51 -2.44
N TRP A 170 9.56 -46.69 -1.42
CA TRP A 170 10.05 -47.18 -0.13
C TRP A 170 8.88 -47.65 0.68
N THR A 171 9.08 -48.69 1.47
CA THR A 171 8.01 -49.40 2.16
C THR A 171 7.06 -48.52 3.01
N ASN A 172 7.47 -47.32 3.38
CA ASN A 172 6.70 -46.45 4.29
C ASN A 172 6.46 -45.01 3.75
N PHE A 173 7.09 -44.59 2.66
CA PHE A 173 6.94 -43.23 2.11
C PHE A 173 7.48 -43.15 0.69
N THR A 174 6.97 -42.19 -0.07
CA THR A 174 7.43 -41.87 -1.43
C THR A 174 7.86 -40.39 -1.47
N PRO A 175 9.16 -40.10 -1.43
CA PRO A 175 9.63 -38.72 -1.56
C PRO A 175 9.26 -38.16 -2.93
N THR A 176 8.96 -36.87 -2.94
CA THR A 176 8.68 -36.13 -4.17
C THR A 176 9.69 -35.00 -4.29
N ILE A 177 10.42 -34.98 -5.41
CA ILE A 177 11.29 -33.86 -5.75
C ILE A 177 10.56 -32.92 -6.69
N LYS A 178 10.73 -31.64 -6.48
CA LYS A 178 10.26 -30.58 -7.38
C LYS A 178 11.43 -29.67 -7.75
N VAL A 179 11.67 -29.49 -9.04
CA VAL A 179 12.63 -28.54 -9.58
C VAL A 179 11.90 -27.56 -10.49
N GLY A 180 12.36 -26.33 -10.54
CA GLY A 180 11.71 -25.35 -11.39
C GLY A 180 12.60 -24.18 -11.75
N LEU A 181 12.22 -23.52 -12.83
CA LEU A 181 12.83 -22.32 -13.35
C LEU A 181 11.79 -21.21 -13.44
N TYR A 182 12.21 -19.99 -13.23
CA TYR A 182 11.41 -18.78 -13.35
C TYR A 182 12.19 -17.69 -14.06
N GLY A 183 11.52 -16.97 -14.94
CA GLY A 183 12.05 -15.78 -15.59
C GLY A 183 11.00 -14.67 -15.62
N GLU A 184 11.42 -13.44 -15.39
CA GLU A 184 10.59 -12.25 -15.48
C GLU A 184 11.36 -11.11 -16.13
N TYR A 185 10.69 -10.40 -17.01
CA TYR A 185 11.13 -9.12 -17.55
C TYR A 185 10.06 -8.09 -17.35
N LYS A 186 10.42 -6.98 -16.68
CA LYS A 186 9.55 -5.83 -16.41
C LYS A 186 10.19 -4.59 -17.03
N ASP A 187 9.42 -3.80 -17.75
CA ASP A 187 9.81 -2.47 -18.21
C ASP A 187 8.76 -1.43 -17.81
N ARG A 188 9.23 -0.25 -17.44
CA ARG A 188 8.41 0.89 -17.04
C ARG A 188 8.91 2.16 -17.71
N ASP A 189 7.97 2.93 -18.25
CA ASP A 189 8.17 4.29 -18.74
C ASP A 189 7.25 5.23 -17.94
N TYR A 190 7.84 6.17 -17.23
CA TYR A 190 7.15 7.18 -16.44
C TYR A 190 7.51 8.57 -16.98
N ASN A 191 6.49 9.31 -17.38
CA ASN A 191 6.63 10.66 -17.96
C ASN A 191 5.79 11.66 -17.19
N ALA A 192 6.40 12.78 -16.84
CA ALA A 192 5.76 13.93 -16.21
C ALA A 192 5.98 15.19 -17.05
N ARG A 193 4.94 16.03 -17.16
CA ARG A 193 5.03 17.37 -17.74
C ARG A 193 4.33 18.35 -16.81
N SER A 194 4.97 19.48 -16.54
CA SER A 194 4.48 20.53 -15.65
C SER A 194 4.37 21.85 -16.39
N PHE A 195 3.25 22.52 -16.22
CA PHE A 195 2.97 23.81 -16.78
C PHE A 195 2.54 24.75 -15.66
N TYR A 196 3.09 25.96 -15.67
CA TYR A 196 2.75 27.02 -14.74
C TYR A 196 2.05 28.16 -15.47
N TYR A 197 1.29 28.93 -14.73
CA TYR A 197 0.73 30.17 -15.21
C TYR A 197 1.60 31.33 -14.71
N ILE A 198 1.81 32.31 -15.56
CA ILE A 198 2.60 33.51 -15.24
C ILE A 198 1.80 34.74 -15.65
N LEU A 199 1.62 35.66 -14.71
CA LEU A 199 1.10 36.98 -15.04
C LEU A 199 2.25 37.81 -15.62
N ASN A 200 2.10 38.33 -16.84
CA ASN A 200 3.08 39.20 -17.45
C ASN A 200 3.26 40.47 -16.59
N SER A 201 4.48 40.84 -16.28
CA SER A 201 4.78 42.03 -15.47
C SER A 201 4.27 43.35 -16.08
N ALA A 202 4.14 43.43 -17.41
CA ALA A 202 3.56 44.54 -18.13
C ALA A 202 2.03 44.49 -18.23
N ALA A 203 1.38 43.37 -17.84
CA ALA A 203 -0.05 43.26 -17.87
C ALA A 203 -0.71 44.03 -16.71
N ASN A 204 -2.03 44.19 -16.82
CA ASN A 204 -2.82 44.77 -15.73
C ASN A 204 -2.75 43.87 -14.47
N GLN A 205 -2.06 44.31 -13.43
CA GLN A 205 -1.84 43.59 -12.18
C GLN A 205 -3.14 43.38 -11.40
N SER A 206 -4.22 44.11 -11.71
CA SER A 206 -5.54 43.86 -11.09
C SER A 206 -6.16 42.53 -11.47
N LEU A 207 -5.67 41.86 -12.53
CA LEU A 207 -6.08 40.52 -12.90
C LEU A 207 -5.89 39.53 -11.74
N ASN A 208 -4.91 39.71 -10.87
CA ASN A 208 -4.68 38.89 -9.69
C ASN A 208 -5.88 38.80 -8.74
N TYR A 209 -6.73 39.82 -8.71
CA TYR A 209 -7.86 39.95 -7.79
C TYR A 209 -9.17 39.41 -8.36
N LEU A 210 -9.21 39.12 -9.67
CA LEU A 210 -10.40 38.57 -10.32
C LEU A 210 -10.69 37.14 -9.88
N SER A 211 -11.90 36.66 -10.11
CA SER A 211 -12.26 35.23 -9.88
C SER A 211 -11.40 34.29 -10.75
N ASN A 212 -11.34 33.01 -10.39
CA ASN A 212 -10.59 32.04 -11.18
C ASN A 212 -11.11 31.96 -12.63
N GLU A 213 -12.43 32.03 -12.81
CA GLU A 213 -13.08 32.00 -14.13
C GLU A 213 -12.67 33.20 -14.99
N GLU A 214 -12.53 34.36 -14.39
CA GLU A 214 -12.12 35.59 -15.09
C GLU A 214 -10.63 35.61 -15.38
N VAL A 215 -9.77 35.30 -14.39
CA VAL A 215 -8.32 35.24 -14.55
C VAL A 215 -7.91 34.33 -15.70
N PHE A 216 -8.52 33.14 -15.77
CA PHE A 216 -8.22 32.13 -16.78
C PHE A 216 -9.18 32.16 -17.98
N SER A 217 -9.94 33.24 -18.16
CA SER A 217 -10.79 33.43 -19.34
C SER A 217 -9.94 33.65 -20.61
N SER A 218 -10.49 33.34 -21.76
CA SER A 218 -9.80 33.52 -23.06
C SER A 218 -9.39 34.96 -23.36
N THR A 219 -10.04 35.94 -22.74
CA THR A 219 -9.71 37.37 -22.90
C THR A 219 -8.47 37.77 -22.10
N ASN A 220 -8.19 37.12 -21.00
CA ASN A 220 -7.07 37.39 -20.10
C ASN A 220 -5.87 36.45 -20.30
N LEU A 221 -6.09 35.35 -21.03
CA LEU A 221 -5.02 34.42 -21.41
C LEU A 221 -4.26 34.94 -22.63
N GLY A 222 -2.93 34.92 -22.54
CA GLY A 222 -2.01 35.29 -23.62
C GLY A 222 -0.81 36.06 -23.13
N ILE A 223 0.10 36.40 -24.05
CA ILE A 223 1.38 37.03 -23.72
C ILE A 223 1.24 38.38 -23.02
N ASN A 224 0.13 39.09 -23.24
CA ASN A 224 -0.14 40.38 -22.64
C ASN A 224 -0.96 40.28 -21.32
N GLY A 225 -1.27 39.11 -20.87
CA GLY A 225 -2.03 38.80 -19.63
C GLY A 225 -1.41 37.69 -18.86
N VAL A 226 -2.20 36.63 -18.63
CA VAL A 226 -1.75 35.38 -18.01
C VAL A 226 -1.36 34.41 -19.13
N TYR A 227 -0.14 33.93 -19.13
CA TYR A 227 0.32 32.98 -20.14
C TYR A 227 0.81 31.68 -19.49
N VAL A 228 0.75 30.57 -20.25
CA VAL A 228 1.19 29.25 -19.83
C VAL A 228 2.68 29.10 -20.17
N TYR A 229 3.44 28.66 -19.18
CA TYR A 229 4.86 28.36 -19.32
C TYR A 229 5.10 26.88 -18.97
N GLU A 230 5.81 26.15 -19.82
CA GLU A 230 6.20 24.78 -19.54
C GLU A 230 7.52 24.78 -18.73
N ASP A 231 7.47 24.28 -17.49
CA ASP A 231 8.62 24.03 -16.62
C ASP A 231 8.78 22.53 -16.36
N THR A 232 8.71 21.77 -17.44
CA THR A 232 8.94 20.32 -17.38
C THR A 232 10.42 20.05 -17.13
N ARG A 233 10.72 19.43 -16.01
CA ARG A 233 12.09 18.99 -15.72
C ARG A 233 12.26 17.57 -16.23
N ASN A 234 13.24 17.35 -17.09
CA ASN A 234 13.56 16.01 -17.58
C ASN A 234 13.86 15.03 -16.44
N THR A 235 14.31 15.53 -15.28
CA THR A 235 14.56 14.75 -14.06
C THR A 235 13.32 14.16 -13.44
N ASP A 236 12.11 14.64 -13.78
CA ASP A 236 10.85 14.15 -13.24
C ASP A 236 10.32 12.91 -13.99
N SER A 237 10.98 12.55 -15.08
CA SER A 237 10.68 11.36 -15.89
C SER A 237 11.78 10.31 -15.76
N TYR A 238 11.42 9.03 -15.88
CA TYR A 238 12.39 7.94 -15.86
C TYR A 238 11.92 6.74 -16.66
N LYS A 239 12.89 5.94 -17.12
CA LYS A 239 12.68 4.59 -17.66
C LYS A 239 13.35 3.58 -16.75
N ALA A 240 12.69 2.46 -16.52
CA ALA A 240 13.22 1.41 -15.67
C ALA A 240 12.95 0.03 -16.26
N ASN A 241 13.86 -0.90 -16.03
CA ASN A 241 13.65 -2.30 -16.35
C ASN A 241 14.20 -3.20 -15.25
N ASN A 242 13.61 -4.37 -15.12
CA ASN A 242 14.05 -5.42 -14.21
C ASN A 242 14.05 -6.77 -14.93
N ARG A 243 15.12 -7.55 -14.73
CA ARG A 243 15.26 -8.93 -15.21
C ARG A 243 15.52 -9.81 -14.01
N LEU A 244 14.60 -10.73 -13.75
CA LEU A 244 14.73 -11.73 -12.68
C LEU A 244 14.78 -13.11 -13.29
N ALA A 245 15.86 -13.84 -13.01
CA ALA A 245 16.00 -15.25 -13.33
C ALA A 245 16.16 -16.04 -12.03
N ALA A 246 15.45 -17.15 -11.91
CA ALA A 246 15.53 -17.99 -10.73
C ALA A 246 15.43 -19.48 -11.06
N GLY A 247 16.06 -20.28 -10.19
CA GLY A 247 15.94 -21.73 -10.21
C GLY A 247 15.78 -22.26 -8.79
N TYR A 248 15.07 -23.34 -8.61
CA TYR A 248 14.90 -23.95 -7.30
C TYR A 248 14.85 -25.48 -7.37
N ALA A 249 15.22 -26.08 -6.24
CA ALA A 249 14.99 -27.50 -5.98
C ALA A 249 14.39 -27.67 -4.59
N ALA A 250 13.39 -28.54 -4.48
CA ALA A 250 12.70 -28.83 -3.24
C ALA A 250 12.37 -30.32 -3.14
N ILE A 251 12.26 -30.82 -1.92
CA ILE A 251 11.90 -32.19 -1.62
C ILE A 251 10.75 -32.22 -0.61
N SER A 252 9.78 -33.09 -0.85
CA SER A 252 8.72 -33.42 0.11
C SER A 252 8.89 -34.88 0.56
N ILE A 253 8.93 -35.08 1.86
CA ILE A 253 9.15 -36.38 2.51
C ILE A 253 7.98 -36.66 3.46
N PRO A 254 6.94 -37.39 3.02
CA PRO A 254 5.83 -37.79 3.86
C PRO A 254 6.22 -39.04 4.70
N LEU A 255 6.46 -38.87 6.00
CA LEU A 255 6.87 -39.91 6.94
C LEU A 255 5.73 -40.22 7.92
N ARG A 256 4.80 -41.11 7.61
CA ARG A 256 3.65 -41.44 8.46
C ARG A 256 2.95 -40.19 9.04
N LYS A 257 3.27 -39.86 10.30
CA LYS A 257 2.74 -38.67 10.99
C LYS A 257 3.49 -37.37 10.69
N PHE A 258 4.70 -37.46 10.13
CA PHE A 258 5.50 -36.29 9.75
C PHE A 258 5.40 -36.04 8.25
N ASN A 259 5.33 -34.78 7.87
CA ASN A 259 5.59 -34.36 6.50
C ASN A 259 6.61 -33.21 6.53
N ILE A 260 7.73 -33.42 5.86
CA ILE A 260 8.81 -32.43 5.76
C ILE A 260 8.86 -31.97 4.30
N TYR A 261 8.80 -30.68 4.09
CA TYR A 261 9.02 -30.04 2.80
C TYR A 261 10.12 -29.01 2.93
N GLY A 262 11.17 -29.14 2.15
CA GLY A 262 12.29 -28.21 2.17
C GLY A 262 12.87 -28.00 0.79
N GLY A 263 13.51 -26.84 0.61
CA GLY A 263 14.13 -26.52 -0.65
C GLY A 263 14.98 -25.27 -0.59
N VAL A 264 15.67 -25.01 -1.69
CA VAL A 264 16.52 -23.85 -1.90
C VAL A 264 16.16 -23.22 -3.24
N ARG A 265 16.01 -21.91 -3.24
CA ARG A 265 15.81 -21.10 -4.44
C ARG A 265 16.97 -20.13 -4.60
N PHE A 266 17.55 -20.10 -5.80
CA PHE A 266 18.53 -19.11 -6.22
C PHE A 266 17.83 -18.09 -7.11
N GLU A 267 18.12 -16.79 -6.92
CA GLU A 267 17.65 -15.70 -7.76
C GLU A 267 18.81 -14.82 -8.21
N ASN A 268 18.78 -14.42 -9.48
CA ASN A 268 19.61 -13.34 -10.01
C ASN A 268 18.68 -12.24 -10.52
N ASN A 269 18.80 -11.06 -9.91
CA ASN A 269 17.99 -9.89 -10.21
C ASN A 269 18.85 -8.76 -10.76
N ASN A 270 18.50 -8.25 -11.94
CA ASN A 270 19.17 -7.13 -12.59
C ASN A 270 18.17 -6.04 -12.88
N MET A 271 18.21 -4.99 -12.06
CA MET A 271 17.36 -3.82 -12.20
C MET A 271 18.18 -2.65 -12.72
N ALA A 272 17.61 -1.84 -13.60
CA ALA A 272 18.22 -0.61 -14.08
C ALA A 272 17.19 0.52 -14.17
N ILE A 273 17.62 1.71 -13.74
CA ILE A 273 16.86 2.95 -13.89
C ILE A 273 17.68 3.91 -14.71
N THR A 274 17.09 4.42 -15.78
CA THR A 274 17.65 5.47 -16.63
C THR A 274 16.89 6.75 -16.39
N LYS A 275 17.59 7.79 -15.96
CA LYS A 275 17.07 9.11 -15.69
C LYS A 275 17.86 10.18 -16.43
N TYR A 276 17.24 11.31 -16.63
CA TYR A 276 17.95 12.49 -17.09
C TYR A 276 18.69 13.17 -15.92
N VAL A 277 19.88 13.65 -16.16
CA VAL A 277 20.68 14.45 -15.22
C VAL A 277 21.07 15.74 -15.93
N SER A 278 20.88 16.86 -15.26
CA SER A 278 21.34 18.16 -15.77
C SER A 278 22.86 18.23 -15.65
N LEU A 279 23.53 18.64 -16.72
CA LEU A 279 24.93 19.03 -16.73
C LEU A 279 25.05 20.53 -16.51
N ASP A 280 24.11 21.29 -17.07
CA ASP A 280 23.89 22.72 -16.91
C ASP A 280 22.40 23.02 -17.18
N PRO A 281 21.89 24.25 -17.00
CA PRO A 281 20.48 24.59 -17.18
C PRO A 281 19.87 24.21 -18.54
N THR A 282 20.70 24.06 -19.56
CA THR A 282 20.29 23.80 -20.95
C THR A 282 20.71 22.43 -21.47
N ASN A 283 21.56 21.71 -20.74
CA ASN A 283 22.20 20.49 -21.22
C ASN A 283 21.93 19.32 -20.29
N PHE A 284 21.32 18.28 -20.81
CA PHE A 284 20.94 17.09 -20.08
C PHE A 284 21.62 15.86 -20.69
N THR A 285 22.04 14.94 -19.83
CA THR A 285 22.49 13.62 -20.23
C THR A 285 21.66 12.55 -19.53
N THR A 286 21.73 11.33 -20.02
CA THR A 286 21.09 10.21 -19.36
C THR A 286 22.08 9.49 -18.44
N LYS A 287 21.69 9.24 -17.20
CA LYS A 287 22.43 8.41 -16.26
C LYS A 287 21.67 7.12 -16.00
N LYS A 288 22.31 6.00 -16.29
CA LYS A 288 21.81 4.68 -15.94
C LYS A 288 22.42 4.22 -14.61
N THR A 289 21.57 3.87 -13.65
CA THR A 289 21.97 3.24 -12.39
C THR A 289 21.50 1.79 -12.43
N SER A 290 22.40 0.84 -12.16
CA SER A 290 22.10 -0.60 -12.19
C SER A 290 22.29 -1.21 -10.82
N TYR A 291 21.38 -2.12 -10.46
CA TYR A 291 21.36 -2.88 -9.22
C TYR A 291 21.37 -4.36 -9.60
N ASN A 292 22.51 -5.02 -9.41
CA ASN A 292 22.69 -6.44 -9.73
C ASN A 292 22.85 -7.21 -8.44
N GLN A 293 22.03 -8.23 -8.24
CA GLN A 293 22.01 -8.98 -7.01
C GLN A 293 21.73 -10.46 -7.26
N SER A 294 22.44 -11.32 -6.54
CA SER A 294 22.22 -12.77 -6.54
C SER A 294 22.01 -13.23 -5.11
N ASP A 295 20.94 -13.97 -4.89
CA ASP A 295 20.48 -14.36 -3.56
C ASP A 295 20.11 -15.85 -3.51
N ILE A 296 20.25 -16.44 -2.32
CA ILE A 296 19.85 -17.81 -2.01
C ILE A 296 18.80 -17.78 -0.91
N PHE A 297 17.67 -18.46 -1.15
CA PHE A 297 16.54 -18.52 -0.23
C PHE A 297 16.27 -19.96 0.19
N PRO A 298 16.78 -20.40 1.35
CA PRO A 298 16.40 -21.66 1.93
C PRO A 298 15.01 -21.56 2.57
N SER A 299 14.24 -22.64 2.50
CA SER A 299 12.99 -22.80 3.23
C SER A 299 12.80 -24.23 3.67
N VAL A 300 12.23 -24.41 4.86
CA VAL A 300 11.86 -25.72 5.39
C VAL A 300 10.55 -25.62 6.17
N ASN A 301 9.66 -26.56 5.93
CA ASN A 301 8.38 -26.68 6.61
C ASN A 301 8.24 -28.12 7.12
N GLY A 302 8.02 -28.28 8.40
CA GLY A 302 7.70 -29.56 9.03
C GLY A 302 6.28 -29.55 9.57
N SER A 303 5.54 -30.61 9.37
CA SER A 303 4.26 -30.81 10.01
C SER A 303 4.18 -32.18 10.68
N TYR A 304 3.59 -32.21 11.88
CA TYR A 304 3.40 -33.41 12.67
C TYR A 304 1.93 -33.57 13.02
N SER A 305 1.32 -34.67 12.52
CA SER A 305 -0.05 -35.05 12.85
C SER A 305 -0.09 -35.80 14.20
N ILE A 306 -0.44 -35.08 15.26
CA ILE A 306 -0.60 -35.67 16.60
C ILE A 306 -1.73 -36.74 16.56
N SER A 307 -2.83 -36.34 15.91
CA SER A 307 -3.98 -37.18 15.64
C SER A 307 -4.63 -36.79 14.30
N ASN A 308 -5.70 -37.47 13.89
CA ASN A 308 -6.49 -37.11 12.70
C ASN A 308 -7.17 -35.73 12.80
N LYS A 309 -7.15 -35.11 13.99
CA LYS A 309 -7.79 -33.83 14.27
C LYS A 309 -6.83 -32.78 14.78
N GLN A 310 -5.55 -33.07 14.93
CA GLN A 310 -4.57 -32.20 15.54
C GLN A 310 -3.26 -32.20 14.77
N LEU A 311 -2.75 -31.05 14.48
CA LEU A 311 -1.56 -30.83 13.65
C LEU A 311 -0.69 -29.74 14.26
N VAL A 312 0.62 -29.97 14.30
CA VAL A 312 1.63 -28.95 14.59
C VAL A 312 2.44 -28.68 13.33
N ARG A 313 2.72 -27.42 13.04
CA ARG A 313 3.60 -26.99 11.94
C ARG A 313 4.73 -26.11 12.47
N LEU A 314 5.91 -26.32 11.95
CA LEU A 314 7.07 -25.46 12.13
C LEU A 314 7.60 -25.07 10.75
N ALA A 315 7.76 -23.80 10.50
CA ALA A 315 8.29 -23.28 9.24
C ALA A 315 9.44 -22.32 9.45
N TYR A 316 10.41 -22.38 8.57
CA TYR A 316 11.45 -21.40 8.38
C TYR A 316 11.53 -21.01 6.92
N GLY A 317 11.70 -19.72 6.62
CA GLY A 317 11.90 -19.25 5.27
C GLY A 317 12.67 -17.93 5.22
N ALA A 318 13.58 -17.84 4.27
CA ALA A 318 14.27 -16.60 3.92
C ALA A 318 13.62 -15.95 2.70
N SER A 319 13.50 -14.63 2.70
CA SER A 319 12.95 -13.82 1.61
C SER A 319 13.60 -12.45 1.53
N VAL A 320 13.29 -11.69 0.49
CA VAL A 320 13.76 -10.31 0.31
C VAL A 320 12.62 -9.36 0.01
N ASN A 321 12.82 -8.09 0.36
CA ASN A 321 12.07 -6.97 -0.15
C ASN A 321 13.04 -6.07 -0.93
N ARG A 322 12.89 -6.02 -2.27
CA ARG A 322 13.71 -5.20 -3.15
C ARG A 322 13.09 -3.83 -3.29
N PRO A 323 13.90 -2.76 -3.40
CA PRO A 323 13.37 -1.43 -3.66
C PRO A 323 12.54 -1.41 -4.95
N GLU A 324 11.44 -0.69 -4.93
CA GLU A 324 10.62 -0.43 -6.12
C GLU A 324 11.26 0.65 -7.01
N PHE A 325 10.92 0.65 -8.31
CA PHE A 325 11.42 1.68 -9.24
C PHE A 325 11.16 3.10 -8.73
N ARG A 326 10.01 3.31 -8.10
CA ARG A 326 9.63 4.63 -7.55
C ARG A 326 10.50 5.03 -6.36
N GLU A 327 10.82 4.08 -5.49
CA GLU A 327 11.67 4.31 -4.32
C GLU A 327 13.13 4.63 -4.70
N LEU A 328 13.59 4.11 -5.84
CA LEU A 328 14.92 4.38 -6.38
C LEU A 328 14.98 5.59 -7.32
N SER A 329 13.84 6.05 -7.81
CA SER A 329 13.79 7.18 -8.75
C SER A 329 13.97 8.50 -8.03
N THR A 330 14.86 9.37 -8.52
CA THR A 330 15.00 10.74 -8.04
C THR A 330 13.97 11.71 -8.65
N SER A 331 13.02 11.20 -9.44
CA SER A 331 11.90 11.98 -9.93
C SER A 331 11.07 12.47 -8.73
N THR A 332 10.84 13.77 -8.68
CA THR A 332 10.11 14.42 -7.59
C THR A 332 8.68 14.67 -8.01
N TYR A 333 7.74 14.45 -7.13
CA TYR A 333 6.35 14.87 -7.32
C TYR A 333 5.80 15.49 -6.03
N TYR A 334 4.86 16.40 -6.19
CA TYR A 334 4.15 16.99 -5.07
C TYR A 334 2.88 16.17 -4.80
N ASP A 335 2.74 15.72 -3.56
CA ASP A 335 1.56 15.06 -3.07
C ASP A 335 0.68 16.07 -2.32
N PHE A 336 -0.48 16.36 -2.91
CA PHE A 336 -1.41 17.36 -2.39
C PHE A 336 -2.03 16.94 -1.05
N ASP A 337 -2.24 15.63 -0.85
CA ASP A 337 -2.91 15.11 0.35
C ASP A 337 -2.02 15.23 1.59
N ILE A 338 -0.72 15.01 1.43
CA ILE A 338 0.27 15.16 2.51
C ILE A 338 0.95 16.53 2.54
N PHE A 339 0.63 17.39 1.57
CA PHE A 339 1.23 18.73 1.43
C PHE A 339 2.76 18.70 1.39
N SER A 340 3.32 17.83 0.59
CA SER A 340 4.78 17.59 0.58
C SER A 340 5.27 17.04 -0.75
N PHE A 341 6.54 17.27 -1.01
CA PHE A 341 7.25 16.59 -2.09
C PHE A 341 7.61 15.16 -1.67
N VAL A 342 7.63 14.26 -2.63
CA VAL A 342 8.10 12.88 -2.47
C VAL A 342 9.19 12.60 -3.49
N VAL A 343 10.33 12.10 -3.04
CA VAL A 343 11.49 11.77 -3.87
C VAL A 343 12.07 10.42 -3.47
N GLY A 344 12.49 9.61 -4.43
CA GLY A 344 13.14 8.34 -4.15
C GLY A 344 14.62 8.50 -3.78
N ASN A 345 15.23 7.41 -3.32
CA ASN A 345 16.62 7.33 -2.88
C ASN A 345 17.37 6.24 -3.67
N THR A 346 18.32 6.67 -4.50
CA THR A 346 19.13 5.74 -5.33
C THR A 346 20.10 4.86 -4.53
N ASN A 347 20.29 5.10 -3.24
CA ASN A 347 21.21 4.36 -2.37
C ASN A 347 20.52 3.24 -1.59
N LEU A 348 19.23 2.99 -1.85
CA LEU A 348 18.50 1.91 -1.18
C LEU A 348 19.10 0.55 -1.49
N LYS A 349 19.15 -0.27 -0.45
CA LYS A 349 19.57 -1.67 -0.48
C LYS A 349 18.37 -2.58 -0.40
N THR A 350 18.51 -3.79 -0.88
CA THR A 350 17.53 -4.86 -0.66
C THR A 350 17.45 -5.21 0.82
N ALA A 351 16.23 -5.32 1.33
CA ALA A 351 15.98 -5.82 2.67
C ALA A 351 15.89 -7.35 2.67
N TYR A 352 16.52 -8.01 3.64
CA TYR A 352 16.45 -9.45 3.85
C TYR A 352 15.55 -9.78 5.02
N VAL A 353 14.73 -10.80 4.87
CA VAL A 353 13.77 -11.21 5.88
C VAL A 353 13.93 -12.69 6.19
N GLN A 354 14.07 -13.01 7.48
CA GLN A 354 14.01 -14.36 8.00
C GLN A 354 12.73 -14.55 8.79
N ASN A 355 11.99 -15.61 8.49
CA ASN A 355 10.71 -15.91 9.10
C ASN A 355 10.79 -17.26 9.80
N ILE A 356 10.27 -17.34 11.04
CA ILE A 356 10.06 -18.56 11.79
C ILE A 356 8.63 -18.55 12.29
N ASP A 357 7.89 -19.63 12.01
CA ASP A 357 6.48 -19.76 12.36
C ASP A 357 6.25 -21.11 13.04
N LEU A 358 5.57 -21.11 14.19
CA LEU A 358 5.07 -22.30 14.88
C LEU A 358 3.56 -22.20 14.98
N ARG A 359 2.84 -23.23 14.52
CA ARG A 359 1.38 -23.26 14.52
C ARG A 359 0.85 -24.61 15.01
N TYR A 360 -0.14 -24.56 15.90
CA TYR A 360 -0.93 -25.69 16.35
C TYR A 360 -2.36 -25.54 15.87
N GLU A 361 -2.90 -26.62 15.29
CA GLU A 361 -4.22 -26.63 14.66
C GLU A 361 -5.06 -27.79 15.21
N ILE A 362 -6.34 -27.49 15.49
CA ILE A 362 -7.34 -28.47 15.94
C ILE A 362 -8.53 -28.39 14.99
N TYR A 363 -9.00 -29.54 14.52
CA TYR A 363 -10.15 -29.72 13.64
C TYR A 363 -11.24 -30.56 14.35
N PRO A 364 -12.09 -29.97 15.21
CA PRO A 364 -13.06 -30.69 16.01
C PRO A 364 -14.07 -31.46 15.15
N LYS A 365 -14.61 -30.78 14.11
CA LYS A 365 -15.58 -31.29 13.13
C LYS A 365 -15.25 -30.79 11.73
N PRO A 366 -15.80 -31.40 10.65
CA PRO A 366 -15.70 -30.85 9.31
C PRO A 366 -16.22 -29.41 9.27
N GLY A 367 -15.40 -28.49 8.72
CA GLY A 367 -15.71 -27.05 8.66
C GLY A 367 -15.38 -26.25 9.92
N GLU A 368 -14.95 -26.87 11.02
CA GLU A 368 -14.46 -26.24 12.23
C GLU A 368 -12.92 -26.29 12.29
N MET A 369 -12.32 -25.20 12.77
CA MET A 369 -10.89 -25.10 13.00
C MET A 369 -10.62 -24.16 14.19
N ILE A 370 -9.65 -24.52 15.02
CA ILE A 370 -9.05 -23.65 16.02
C ILE A 370 -7.54 -23.74 15.82
N SER A 371 -6.87 -22.62 15.69
CA SER A 371 -5.42 -22.59 15.56
C SER A 371 -4.79 -21.51 16.42
N PHE A 372 -3.59 -21.81 16.91
CA PHE A 372 -2.71 -20.90 17.61
C PHE A 372 -1.39 -20.85 16.87
N ALA A 373 -0.90 -19.64 16.59
CA ALA A 373 0.38 -19.45 15.93
C ALA A 373 1.24 -18.45 16.70
N ILE A 374 2.55 -18.66 16.65
CA ILE A 374 3.58 -17.71 17.10
C ILE A 374 4.54 -17.55 15.94
N PHE A 375 4.87 -16.32 15.62
CA PHE A 375 5.83 -16.03 14.57
C PHE A 375 6.90 -15.03 15.02
N TYR A 376 8.08 -15.17 14.42
CA TYR A 376 9.18 -14.23 14.56
C TYR A 376 9.73 -13.88 13.18
N LYS A 377 9.84 -12.57 12.89
CA LYS A 377 10.44 -12.04 11.65
C LYS A 377 11.59 -11.13 12.01
N ASN A 378 12.75 -11.40 11.40
CA ASN A 378 13.93 -10.55 11.50
C ASN A 378 14.21 -9.93 10.14
N PHE A 379 14.38 -8.62 10.13
CA PHE A 379 14.68 -7.83 8.93
C PHE A 379 16.08 -7.24 9.06
N LYS A 380 16.86 -7.41 8.02
CA LYS A 380 18.13 -6.70 7.81
C LYS A 380 17.92 -5.67 6.71
N ASP A 381 18.36 -4.44 6.94
CA ASP A 381 18.23 -3.32 6.02
C ASP A 381 16.79 -3.06 5.55
N PRO A 382 15.73 -3.10 6.42
CA PRO A 382 14.37 -2.84 5.98
C PRO A 382 14.24 -1.45 5.41
N ILE A 383 13.42 -1.32 4.33
CA ILE A 383 13.14 -0.04 3.69
C ILE A 383 12.01 0.62 4.47
N GLU A 384 12.26 1.83 4.97
CA GLU A 384 11.32 2.64 5.73
C GLU A 384 11.21 4.04 5.12
N SER A 385 10.03 4.66 5.29
CA SER A 385 9.88 6.06 4.94
C SER A 385 10.68 6.94 5.90
N THR A 386 11.23 7.99 5.36
CA THR A 386 11.91 9.06 6.09
C THR A 386 11.44 10.41 5.57
N TYR A 387 11.71 11.47 6.32
CA TYR A 387 11.48 12.80 5.79
C TYR A 387 12.57 13.76 6.25
N TYR A 388 12.79 14.80 5.47
CA TYR A 388 13.72 15.87 5.78
C TYR A 388 13.13 17.23 5.42
N GLU A 389 13.53 18.23 6.17
CA GLU A 389 13.16 19.61 5.95
C GLU A 389 14.15 20.25 4.96
N ASN A 390 13.64 20.99 4.02
CA ASN A 390 14.40 21.85 3.12
C ASN A 390 13.80 23.26 3.09
N SER A 391 14.45 24.18 2.37
CA SER A 391 13.98 25.57 2.27
C SER A 391 12.57 25.74 1.69
N GLY A 392 12.03 24.71 1.03
CA GLY A 392 10.68 24.70 0.45
C GLY A 392 9.65 23.96 1.29
N GLY A 393 10.01 23.44 2.49
CA GLY A 393 9.12 22.66 3.35
C GLY A 393 9.61 21.24 3.56
N TYR A 394 8.66 20.30 3.72
CA TYR A 394 8.98 18.90 3.96
C TYR A 394 9.09 18.10 2.66
N THR A 395 10.05 17.20 2.64
CA THR A 395 10.24 16.23 1.56
C THR A 395 10.27 14.83 2.14
N PHE A 396 9.38 13.97 1.69
CA PHE A 396 9.37 12.55 2.03
C PHE A 396 10.29 11.77 1.11
N SER A 397 10.96 10.76 1.66
CA SER A 397 11.88 9.88 0.96
C SER A 397 11.89 8.49 1.60
N PHE A 398 12.84 7.67 1.22
CA PHE A 398 13.01 6.31 1.70
C PHE A 398 14.45 6.08 2.18
N THR A 399 14.59 5.27 3.20
CA THR A 399 15.91 4.89 3.75
C THR A 399 15.90 3.45 4.20
N ASN A 400 17.08 2.81 4.28
CA ASN A 400 17.20 1.53 4.94
C ASN A 400 17.46 1.78 6.43
N ALA A 401 16.59 1.25 7.28
CA ALA A 401 16.91 1.13 8.69
C ALA A 401 17.94 0.01 8.91
N LYS A 402 18.61 0.00 10.05
CA LYS A 402 19.63 -1.00 10.39
C LYS A 402 19.05 -2.40 10.50
N SER A 403 17.92 -2.53 11.20
CA SER A 403 17.21 -3.79 11.40
C SER A 403 15.77 -3.55 11.86
N ALA A 404 14.93 -4.56 11.73
CA ALA A 404 13.64 -4.59 12.40
C ALA A 404 13.32 -6.01 12.88
N ASN A 405 12.49 -6.10 13.91
CA ASN A 405 12.00 -7.36 14.44
C ASN A 405 10.51 -7.27 14.68
N ASN A 406 9.79 -8.32 14.25
CA ASN A 406 8.38 -8.52 14.57
C ASN A 406 8.22 -9.87 15.28
N LEU A 407 7.65 -9.85 16.47
CA LEU A 407 7.25 -11.03 17.22
C LEU A 407 5.75 -10.98 17.43
N GLY A 408 5.02 -12.01 17.04
CA GLY A 408 3.56 -12.01 17.17
C GLY A 408 2.99 -13.35 17.58
N ALA A 409 1.76 -13.28 18.08
CA ALA A 409 0.92 -14.43 18.37
C ALA A 409 -0.45 -14.24 17.71
N GLU A 410 -0.99 -15.32 17.18
CA GLU A 410 -2.26 -15.32 16.45
C GLU A 410 -3.17 -16.44 16.95
N ILE A 411 -4.46 -16.17 16.95
CA ILE A 411 -5.50 -17.16 17.15
C ILE A 411 -6.51 -17.06 16.02
N ASP A 412 -6.83 -18.19 15.39
CA ASP A 412 -7.91 -18.32 14.41
C ASP A 412 -8.90 -19.37 14.91
N MET A 413 -10.18 -19.04 14.86
CA MET A 413 -11.24 -19.96 15.23
C MET A 413 -12.42 -19.84 14.27
N LYS A 414 -12.88 -20.98 13.79
CA LYS A 414 -14.17 -21.12 13.11
C LYS A 414 -14.92 -22.27 13.77
N LYS A 415 -16.08 -21.99 14.37
CA LYS A 415 -16.81 -22.97 15.17
C LYS A 415 -18.32 -22.81 15.05
N GLY A 416 -19.02 -23.92 14.89
CA GLY A 416 -20.47 -24.00 15.07
C GLY A 416 -20.85 -23.86 16.55
N LEU A 417 -21.96 -23.21 16.83
CA LEU A 417 -22.45 -22.94 18.19
C LEU A 417 -23.54 -23.91 18.65
N GLU A 418 -23.64 -25.10 18.02
CA GLU A 418 -24.65 -26.09 18.36
C GLU A 418 -24.51 -26.57 19.82
N THR A 419 -23.29 -26.64 20.34
CA THR A 419 -23.01 -26.99 21.74
C THR A 419 -23.56 -26.00 22.75
N LEU A 420 -23.84 -24.79 22.33
CA LEU A 420 -24.48 -23.70 23.10
C LEU A 420 -25.98 -23.60 22.81
N GLY A 421 -26.56 -24.61 22.12
CA GLY A 421 -27.98 -24.63 21.75
C GLY A 421 -28.30 -23.80 20.47
N MET A 422 -27.33 -23.11 19.89
CA MET A 422 -27.48 -22.20 18.73
C MET A 422 -27.16 -22.97 17.43
N LYS A 423 -28.01 -23.92 17.03
CA LYS A 423 -27.77 -24.89 15.93
C LYS A 423 -27.49 -24.26 14.55
N HIS A 424 -27.91 -23.02 14.32
CA HIS A 424 -27.80 -22.34 13.03
C HIS A 424 -26.74 -21.25 13.01
N PHE A 425 -26.03 -21.11 14.12
CA PHE A 425 -25.03 -20.09 14.27
C PHE A 425 -23.61 -20.66 14.21
N SER A 426 -22.72 -19.91 13.59
CA SER A 426 -21.28 -20.15 13.62
C SER A 426 -20.54 -18.86 13.94
N LEU A 427 -19.45 -19.00 14.68
CA LEU A 427 -18.53 -17.95 15.05
C LEU A 427 -17.24 -18.11 14.24
N SER A 428 -16.79 -17.01 13.62
CA SER A 428 -15.44 -16.85 13.11
C SER A 428 -14.74 -15.79 13.97
N PHE A 429 -13.57 -16.12 14.46
CA PHE A 429 -12.76 -15.21 15.28
C PHE A 429 -11.30 -15.32 14.86
N ASN A 430 -10.67 -14.17 14.60
CA ASN A 430 -9.24 -14.04 14.37
C ASN A 430 -8.71 -12.88 15.20
N ALA A 431 -7.63 -13.11 15.92
CA ALA A 431 -6.92 -12.06 16.64
C ALA A 431 -5.42 -12.26 16.51
N ALA A 432 -4.71 -11.16 16.35
CA ALA A 432 -3.25 -11.11 16.34
C ALA A 432 -2.76 -10.03 17.31
N TYR A 433 -1.67 -10.33 18.01
CA TYR A 433 -0.88 -9.36 18.76
C TYR A 433 0.55 -9.37 18.25
N ILE A 434 1.10 -8.19 17.91
CA ILE A 434 2.38 -8.06 17.22
C ILE A 434 3.21 -6.99 17.89
N TYR A 435 4.33 -7.38 18.45
CA TYR A 435 5.38 -6.48 18.88
C TYR A 435 6.32 -6.20 17.71
N SER A 436 6.43 -4.95 17.29
CA SER A 436 7.24 -4.50 16.15
C SER A 436 8.22 -3.42 16.59
N ARG A 437 9.48 -3.51 16.16
CA ARG A 437 10.48 -2.49 16.41
C ARG A 437 11.49 -2.40 15.28
N VAL A 438 11.58 -1.22 14.69
CA VAL A 438 12.64 -0.80 13.76
C VAL A 438 13.73 -0.11 14.55
N LYS A 439 15.00 -0.38 14.20
CA LYS A 439 16.19 0.27 14.76
C LYS A 439 16.94 1.00 13.65
N PHE A 440 17.22 2.26 13.89
CA PHE A 440 18.05 3.08 13.02
C PHE A 440 19.48 3.19 13.56
N ASP A 441 20.42 3.55 12.69
CA ASP A 441 21.76 3.88 13.12
C ASP A 441 21.78 5.34 13.61
N GLN A 442 21.76 5.52 14.91
CA GLN A 442 21.63 6.83 15.55
C GLN A 442 22.85 7.75 15.34
N SER A 443 23.95 7.22 14.83
CA SER A 443 25.17 8.02 14.63
C SER A 443 25.10 9.01 13.47
N ASN A 444 24.16 8.83 12.51
CA ASN A 444 24.08 9.61 11.27
C ASN A 444 22.67 10.00 10.83
N THR A 445 21.62 9.65 11.57
CA THR A 445 20.23 9.91 11.14
C THR A 445 19.45 10.67 12.20
N LEU A 446 18.52 11.49 11.74
CA LEU A 446 17.52 12.16 12.59
C LEU A 446 16.32 11.23 12.86
N GLU A 447 16.47 9.95 12.54
CA GLU A 447 15.47 8.91 12.76
C GLU A 447 15.56 8.36 14.18
N HIS A 448 14.46 7.81 14.66
CA HIS A 448 14.35 7.20 15.98
C HIS A 448 13.76 5.79 15.90
N ASP A 449 14.07 4.98 16.92
CA ASP A 449 13.50 3.65 17.06
C ASP A 449 11.98 3.73 17.27
N ARG A 450 11.20 3.02 16.42
CA ARG A 450 9.75 3.02 16.42
C ARG A 450 9.16 1.69 15.93
N PRO A 451 7.86 1.42 16.03
CA PRO A 451 7.24 0.34 15.28
C PRO A 451 7.44 0.53 13.76
N MET A 452 7.46 -0.56 12.99
CA MET A 452 7.44 -0.45 11.53
C MET A 452 6.23 0.34 11.06
N GLN A 453 6.43 1.20 10.06
CA GLN A 453 5.34 1.97 9.49
C GLN A 453 4.23 1.04 8.95
N GLY A 454 2.98 1.36 9.29
CA GLY A 454 1.81 0.55 8.92
C GLY A 454 1.57 -0.66 9.82
N GLN A 455 2.51 -1.03 10.72
CA GLN A 455 2.34 -2.17 11.61
C GLN A 455 1.52 -1.80 12.83
N SER A 456 0.36 -2.43 12.98
CA SER A 456 -0.49 -2.32 14.17
C SER A 456 -0.07 -3.33 15.24
N PRO A 457 -0.12 -2.97 16.54
CA PRO A 457 0.18 -3.90 17.63
C PRO A 457 -0.89 -4.98 17.82
N TYR A 458 -2.12 -4.77 17.36
CA TYR A 458 -3.17 -5.77 17.42
C TYR A 458 -4.17 -5.62 16.27
N LEU A 459 -4.77 -6.74 15.93
CA LEU A 459 -5.85 -6.88 14.96
C LEU A 459 -6.88 -7.85 15.53
N ILE A 460 -8.17 -7.51 15.47
CA ILE A 460 -9.26 -8.40 15.87
C ILE A 460 -10.33 -8.37 14.79
N ASN A 461 -10.69 -9.56 14.32
CA ASN A 461 -11.83 -9.80 13.44
C ASN A 461 -12.75 -10.81 14.08
N THR A 462 -14.03 -10.55 14.15
CA THR A 462 -15.02 -11.52 14.59
C THR A 462 -16.26 -11.45 13.72
N GLY A 463 -16.87 -12.58 13.45
CA GLY A 463 -18.08 -12.69 12.65
C GLY A 463 -19.02 -13.71 13.24
N LEU A 464 -20.25 -13.29 13.52
CA LEU A 464 -21.34 -14.16 13.90
C LEU A 464 -22.24 -14.39 12.68
N PHE A 465 -22.35 -15.64 12.26
CA PHE A 465 -23.12 -16.01 11.08
C PHE A 465 -24.31 -16.87 11.47
N TYR A 466 -25.45 -16.57 10.89
CA TYR A 466 -26.65 -17.39 10.92
C TYR A 466 -26.91 -17.99 9.55
N GLN A 467 -27.21 -19.29 9.50
CA GLN A 467 -27.61 -19.97 8.27
C GLN A 467 -28.78 -20.90 8.56
N ASN A 468 -29.87 -20.76 7.80
CA ASN A 468 -31.03 -21.64 7.98
C ASN A 468 -30.78 -23.04 7.42
N ASN A 469 -31.61 -24.03 7.82
CA ASN A 469 -31.49 -25.43 7.41
C ASN A 469 -31.48 -25.67 5.89
N LYS A 470 -32.16 -24.82 5.14
CA LYS A 470 -32.29 -24.94 3.68
C LYS A 470 -31.15 -24.24 2.93
N ASN A 471 -30.22 -23.60 3.63
CA ASN A 471 -29.15 -22.79 3.06
C ASN A 471 -29.68 -21.69 2.10
N THR A 472 -30.92 -21.21 2.33
CA THR A 472 -31.55 -20.16 1.53
C THR A 472 -31.41 -18.78 2.15
N LEU A 473 -31.11 -18.70 3.44
CA LEU A 473 -30.89 -17.46 4.18
C LEU A 473 -29.60 -17.54 4.95
N THR A 474 -28.71 -16.58 4.71
CA THR A 474 -27.49 -16.39 5.50
C THR A 474 -27.41 -14.93 5.94
N CYS A 475 -27.19 -14.69 7.23
CA CYS A 475 -26.92 -13.38 7.81
C CYS A 475 -25.53 -13.41 8.45
N GLY A 476 -24.83 -12.29 8.40
CA GLY A 476 -23.53 -12.12 9.07
C GLY A 476 -23.45 -10.77 9.76
N LEU A 477 -23.02 -10.77 11.02
CA LEU A 477 -22.60 -9.59 11.76
C LEU A 477 -21.11 -9.67 11.96
N LEU A 478 -20.38 -8.70 11.43
CA LEU A 478 -18.92 -8.67 11.38
C LEU A 478 -18.41 -7.49 12.21
N TYR A 479 -17.39 -7.71 13.01
CA TYR A 479 -16.67 -6.67 13.73
C TYR A 479 -15.18 -6.75 13.37
N ASN A 480 -14.57 -5.61 13.09
CA ASN A 480 -13.15 -5.46 12.84
C ASN A 480 -12.60 -4.28 13.61
N VAL A 481 -11.44 -4.45 14.22
CA VAL A 481 -10.63 -3.37 14.78
C VAL A 481 -9.16 -3.63 14.51
N ILE A 482 -8.46 -2.56 14.09
CA ILE A 482 -7.02 -2.52 13.94
C ILE A 482 -6.50 -1.52 14.96
N GLY A 483 -5.48 -1.90 15.72
CA GLY A 483 -4.86 -1.03 16.73
C GLY A 483 -4.14 0.16 16.10
N GLU A 484 -3.75 1.10 16.93
CA GLU A 484 -2.99 2.29 16.54
C GLU A 484 -1.73 1.93 15.76
N ARG A 485 -1.45 2.67 14.66
CA ARG A 485 -0.27 2.41 13.82
C ARG A 485 0.34 3.70 13.29
N VAL A 486 1.65 3.69 13.10
CA VAL A 486 2.38 4.78 12.44
C VAL A 486 2.00 4.78 10.96
N VAL A 487 1.43 5.89 10.45
CA VAL A 487 1.10 6.07 9.03
C VAL A 487 1.96 7.14 8.36
N GLY A 488 2.53 8.05 9.14
CA GLY A 488 3.53 9.01 8.68
C GLY A 488 4.66 9.11 9.69
N VAL A 489 5.87 9.14 9.19
CA VAL A 489 7.05 9.29 10.04
C VAL A 489 7.30 10.76 10.34
N GLY A 490 7.70 11.03 11.58
CA GLY A 490 8.14 12.32 12.04
C GLY A 490 9.66 12.40 12.12
N ARG A 491 10.14 13.49 12.68
CA ARG A 491 11.55 13.73 13.00
C ARG A 491 11.66 14.02 14.49
N VAL A 492 11.90 12.97 15.26
CA VAL A 492 11.98 13.10 16.72
C VAL A 492 13.44 13.26 17.11
N LEU A 493 13.85 14.49 17.38
CA LEU A 493 15.18 14.76 17.94
C LEU A 493 15.15 14.49 19.44
N ALA A 494 16.04 13.61 19.90
CA ALA A 494 16.09 13.12 21.27
C ALA A 494 15.90 14.26 22.29
N ASN A 495 14.82 14.17 23.08
CA ASN A 495 14.49 15.03 24.21
C ASN A 495 14.29 16.52 23.91
N ASN A 496 14.11 16.93 22.64
CA ASN A 496 13.80 18.32 22.33
C ASN A 496 12.55 18.47 21.45
N PRO A 497 11.35 18.55 22.07
CA PRO A 497 10.08 18.69 21.35
C PRO A 497 9.95 20.01 20.59
N SER A 498 10.74 21.04 20.95
CA SER A 498 10.70 22.35 20.28
C SER A 498 11.22 22.31 18.84
N ILE A 499 11.96 21.25 18.46
CA ILE A 499 12.51 21.06 17.13
C ILE A 499 12.14 19.67 16.55
N SER A 500 11.27 18.94 17.24
CA SER A 500 10.82 17.61 16.82
C SER A 500 9.47 17.70 16.13
N VAL A 501 9.32 17.01 15.02
CA VAL A 501 8.03 16.75 14.37
C VAL A 501 7.57 15.37 14.79
N PRO A 502 6.45 15.24 15.51
CA PRO A 502 5.98 13.93 15.97
C PRO A 502 5.53 13.02 14.81
N ASP A 503 5.67 11.71 15.00
CA ASP A 503 5.07 10.72 14.11
C ASP A 503 3.55 10.90 14.01
N ILE A 504 2.99 10.51 12.87
CA ILE A 504 1.55 10.52 12.62
C ILE A 504 1.02 9.11 12.84
N TYR A 505 0.09 8.97 13.76
CA TYR A 505 -0.59 7.72 14.08
C TYR A 505 -2.01 7.72 13.55
N GLU A 506 -2.43 6.62 12.93
CA GLU A 506 -3.85 6.33 12.72
C GLU A 506 -4.40 5.67 13.98
N LEU A 507 -5.43 6.27 14.57
CA LEU A 507 -6.08 5.73 15.76
C LEU A 507 -6.93 4.49 15.43
N PRO A 508 -7.16 3.59 16.41
CA PRO A 508 -8.02 2.44 16.22
C PRO A 508 -9.42 2.86 15.80
N ARG A 509 -9.98 2.14 14.83
CA ARG A 509 -11.34 2.34 14.34
C ARG A 509 -12.15 1.05 14.46
N ASN A 510 -13.36 1.15 15.02
CA ASN A 510 -14.27 0.03 15.20
C ASN A 510 -15.23 -0.05 14.01
N LEU A 511 -15.15 -1.11 13.23
CA LEU A 511 -16.02 -1.34 12.10
C LEU A 511 -17.01 -2.46 12.42
N VAL A 512 -18.29 -2.18 12.25
CA VAL A 512 -19.37 -3.16 12.32
C VAL A 512 -20.07 -3.20 10.98
N ASP A 513 -20.15 -4.38 10.39
CA ASP A 513 -20.80 -4.63 9.12
C ASP A 513 -21.90 -5.67 9.29
N PHE A 514 -23.03 -5.50 8.62
CA PHE A 514 -24.08 -6.49 8.51
C PHE A 514 -24.23 -6.93 7.07
N THR A 515 -24.35 -8.24 6.86
CA THR A 515 -24.56 -8.85 5.55
C THR A 515 -25.78 -9.76 5.56
N LEU A 516 -26.52 -9.75 4.46
CA LEU A 516 -27.67 -10.59 4.23
C LEU A 516 -27.56 -11.24 2.85
N ASN A 517 -27.79 -12.55 2.78
CA ASN A 517 -27.87 -13.27 1.52
C ASN A 517 -29.11 -14.13 1.52
N VAL A 518 -29.96 -13.96 0.49
CA VAL A 518 -31.23 -14.68 0.32
C VAL A 518 -31.26 -15.33 -1.05
N LYS A 519 -31.26 -16.65 -1.07
CA LYS A 519 -31.47 -17.44 -2.27
C LYS A 519 -32.97 -17.59 -2.50
N ILE A 520 -33.54 -16.84 -3.44
CA ILE A 520 -34.96 -16.85 -3.75
C ILE A 520 -35.34 -18.17 -4.42
N ASN A 521 -34.54 -18.57 -5.42
CA ASN A 521 -34.73 -19.83 -6.14
C ASN A 521 -33.38 -20.30 -6.75
N HIS A 522 -33.41 -21.28 -7.68
CA HIS A 522 -32.19 -21.83 -8.27
C HIS A 522 -31.44 -20.82 -9.17
N PHE A 523 -32.12 -19.82 -9.73
CA PHE A 523 -31.53 -18.84 -10.66
C PHE A 523 -31.31 -17.44 -10.05
N LEU A 524 -31.98 -17.08 -8.93
CA LEU A 524 -31.92 -15.73 -8.34
C LEU A 524 -31.43 -15.77 -6.90
N ASN A 525 -30.36 -15.01 -6.64
CA ASN A 525 -29.84 -14.73 -5.31
C ASN A 525 -29.79 -13.22 -5.08
N ILE A 526 -30.24 -12.76 -3.92
CA ILE A 526 -30.23 -11.35 -3.50
C ILE A 526 -29.27 -11.24 -2.32
N SER A 527 -28.30 -10.32 -2.44
CA SER A 527 -27.36 -10.02 -1.36
C SER A 527 -27.43 -8.55 -1.00
N GLY A 528 -27.49 -8.24 0.30
CA GLY A 528 -27.44 -6.89 0.83
C GLY A 528 -26.34 -6.78 1.87
N ALA A 529 -25.75 -5.57 1.97
CA ALA A 529 -24.83 -5.27 3.05
C ALA A 529 -24.95 -3.81 3.50
N VAL A 530 -24.76 -3.62 4.81
CA VAL A 530 -24.56 -2.30 5.43
C VAL A 530 -23.20 -2.34 6.09
N LYS A 531 -22.26 -1.53 5.60
CA LYS A 531 -20.90 -1.45 6.13
C LYS A 531 -20.71 -0.18 6.95
N ASN A 532 -19.80 -0.25 7.92
CA ASN A 532 -19.49 0.84 8.84
C ASN A 532 -20.74 1.35 9.57
N ILE A 533 -21.52 0.45 10.19
CA ILE A 533 -22.78 0.79 10.88
C ILE A 533 -22.54 1.79 11.99
N LEU A 534 -21.40 1.70 12.70
CA LEU A 534 -21.04 2.62 13.79
C LEU A 534 -20.73 4.03 13.27
N ASN A 535 -20.43 4.15 11.97
CA ASN A 535 -20.08 5.41 11.34
C ASN A 535 -18.84 6.08 11.98
N ASP A 536 -17.86 5.27 12.36
CA ASP A 536 -16.67 5.70 13.08
C ASP A 536 -15.74 6.54 12.19
N ASP A 537 -15.18 7.62 12.77
CA ASP A 537 -14.29 8.53 12.06
C ASP A 537 -12.91 7.91 11.83
N VAL A 538 -12.25 8.29 10.75
CA VAL A 538 -10.81 8.11 10.58
C VAL A 538 -10.11 9.30 11.22
N VAL A 539 -9.25 9.01 12.19
CA VAL A 539 -8.50 10.04 12.92
C VAL A 539 -7.01 9.75 12.81
N LEU A 540 -6.27 10.69 12.25
CA LEU A 540 -4.81 10.72 12.28
C LEU A 540 -4.37 11.71 13.34
N GLN A 541 -3.40 11.32 14.18
CA GLN A 541 -2.97 12.08 15.36
C GLN A 541 -1.45 12.19 15.38
N GLN A 542 -0.95 13.35 15.79
CA GLN A 542 0.44 13.55 16.21
C GLN A 542 0.50 13.67 17.74
N THR A 543 1.50 13.00 18.33
CA THR A 543 1.66 12.99 19.80
C THR A 543 3.01 13.55 20.18
N ALA A 544 3.02 14.74 20.76
CA ALA A 544 4.22 15.33 21.35
C ALA A 544 4.44 14.79 22.78
N LYS A 545 5.64 14.29 23.05
CA LYS A 545 6.08 13.80 24.37
C LYS A 545 7.26 14.65 24.85
N PHE A 546 7.17 15.21 26.04
CA PHE A 546 8.21 16.06 26.61
C PHE A 546 8.16 16.04 28.13
N ASN A 547 9.22 16.48 28.80
CA ASN A 547 9.20 16.75 30.23
C ASN A 547 8.95 18.25 30.42
N ASP A 548 8.04 18.59 31.34
CA ASP A 548 7.78 19.99 31.72
C ASP A 548 8.93 20.55 32.57
N SER A 549 8.79 21.80 33.00
CA SER A 549 9.77 22.50 33.83
C SER A 549 10.06 21.82 35.17
N ASN A 550 9.17 20.95 35.64
CA ASN A 550 9.29 20.18 36.87
C ASN A 550 9.85 18.77 36.63
N GLY A 551 10.22 18.42 35.38
CA GLY A 551 10.68 17.10 34.98
C GLY A 551 9.59 16.04 34.83
N VAL A 552 8.30 16.44 34.89
CA VAL A 552 7.16 15.53 34.75
C VAL A 552 6.88 15.29 33.28
N SER A 553 6.77 14.01 32.90
CA SER A 553 6.46 13.61 31.54
C SER A 553 5.06 14.05 31.11
N GLN A 554 4.98 14.80 30.06
CA GLN A 554 3.75 15.31 29.45
C GLN A 554 3.52 14.67 28.10
N VAL A 555 2.25 14.46 27.76
CA VAL A 555 1.81 13.95 26.47
C VAL A 555 0.72 14.88 25.92
N ARG A 556 0.90 15.38 24.72
CA ARG A 556 -0.06 16.25 24.04
C ARG A 556 -0.44 15.66 22.69
N ASN A 557 -1.71 15.38 22.53
CA ASN A 557 -2.30 14.80 21.33
C ASN A 557 -2.92 15.90 20.48
N GLN A 558 -2.59 15.91 19.18
CA GLN A 558 -3.11 16.87 18.22
C GLN A 558 -3.65 16.13 16.98
N THR A 559 -4.87 16.46 16.60
CA THR A 559 -5.45 15.89 15.38
C THR A 559 -4.70 16.41 14.15
N LYS A 560 -4.09 15.48 13.39
CA LYS A 560 -3.49 15.75 12.08
C LYS A 560 -4.57 15.79 11.00
N GLN A 561 -5.46 14.80 11.03
CA GLN A 561 -6.52 14.66 10.04
C GLN A 561 -7.71 13.95 10.65
N LYS A 562 -8.91 14.43 10.32
CA LYS A 562 -10.15 13.81 10.76
C LYS A 562 -11.19 13.88 9.66
N TYR A 563 -11.76 12.72 9.29
CA TYR A 563 -12.86 12.66 8.34
C TYR A 563 -13.78 11.46 8.61
N ASN A 564 -15.02 11.58 8.18
CA ASN A 564 -16.00 10.51 8.29
C ASN A 564 -16.19 9.86 6.90
N PRO A 565 -15.87 8.56 6.74
CA PRO A 565 -16.07 7.87 5.47
C PRO A 565 -17.54 7.52 5.17
N GLY A 566 -18.43 7.69 6.16
CA GLY A 566 -19.85 7.38 6.03
C GLY A 566 -20.16 5.87 6.11
N ARG A 567 -21.45 5.56 6.03
CA ARG A 567 -21.97 4.20 5.90
C ARG A 567 -22.10 3.84 4.43
N ASN A 568 -21.81 2.59 4.09
CA ASN A 568 -21.98 2.09 2.74
C ASN A 568 -23.12 1.07 2.69
N TYR A 569 -24.06 1.27 1.78
CA TYR A 569 -25.20 0.37 1.54
C TYR A 569 -25.01 -0.27 0.17
N SER A 570 -25.12 -1.59 0.10
CA SER A 570 -25.04 -2.31 -1.16
C SER A 570 -26.17 -3.30 -1.32
N LEU A 571 -26.69 -3.40 -2.56
CA LEU A 571 -27.65 -4.41 -2.97
C LEU A 571 -27.13 -5.05 -4.26
N SER A 572 -27.12 -6.37 -4.30
CA SER A 572 -26.66 -7.15 -5.45
C SER A 572 -27.69 -8.20 -5.83
N LEU A 573 -27.96 -8.30 -7.13
CA LEU A 573 -28.77 -9.37 -7.73
C LEU A 573 -27.83 -10.27 -8.53
N SER A 574 -27.85 -11.55 -8.25
CA SER A 574 -27.04 -12.55 -8.97
C SER A 574 -27.96 -13.55 -9.66
N PHE A 575 -27.75 -13.70 -10.97
CA PHE A 575 -28.49 -14.66 -11.79
C PHE A 575 -27.55 -15.81 -12.18
N LYS A 576 -28.05 -17.02 -12.04
CA LYS A 576 -27.38 -18.26 -12.45
C LYS A 576 -28.23 -18.94 -13.54
N PHE A 577 -27.67 -19.08 -14.72
CA PHE A 577 -28.31 -19.73 -15.86
C PHE A 577 -27.80 -21.15 -16.04
#